data_8776fb5b6638df8540ac3a3520b4a399
#
_entry.id   8776fb5b6638df8540ac3a3520b4a399
#
_cell.length_a   1.000
_cell.length_b   1.000
_cell.length_c   1.000
_cell.angle_alpha   90.00
_cell.angle_beta   90.00
_cell.angle_gamma   90.00
#
_symmetry.space_group_name_H-M   'P 1'
#
loop_
_entity.id
_entity.type
_entity.pdbx_description
1 polymer ?
#
loop_
_entity_poly.entity_id
_entity_poly.type
_entity_poly.pdbx_seq_one_letter_code
_entity_poly.pdbx_strand_id
1 'polypeptide(L)'
;YLILAGILAASMLAAGCGKKNSVAPEQKVEATATPTVTEAAKTDVVEMQTSTDETANIKNVMGTKSETTTSIVFTNKMNSTISAIYVRPTRDDGDDSDETWGSDLVNGKFTLASNDKAVYYMEKSQKDDNGDTATSFDVRIAFSDEEQNECFFRQLPLLTISQLSLCMDGEGEDGIPYATYLASGSTKEVSTLKDVKARLGIEDDSESDSTD
;
A
#
# COMPACT_ATOMS: atom_id res chain seq x y z
N TYR A 1 17.39 -43.25 16.93
CA TYR A 1 18.63 -42.91 17.68
C TYR A 1 18.59 -41.39 17.94
N LEU A 2 18.17 -41.04 19.14
CA LEU A 2 18.89 -40.50 20.32
C LEU A 2 19.37 -39.07 20.10
N ILE A 3 18.68 -38.06 20.72
CA ILE A 3 18.76 -37.53 22.11
C ILE A 3 20.08 -36.74 22.31
N LEU A 4 19.93 -35.46 22.69
CA LEU A 4 20.53 -34.71 23.81
C LEU A 4 20.13 -33.22 23.63
N ALA A 5 19.34 -32.54 24.38
CA ALA A 5 19.26 -32.24 25.83
C ALA A 5 20.50 -31.46 26.34
N GLY A 6 20.26 -30.27 26.80
CA GLY A 6 21.16 -29.42 27.58
C GLY A 6 20.59 -27.99 27.62
N ILE A 7 19.86 -27.51 28.52
CA ILE A 7 19.82 -27.23 29.99
C ILE A 7 20.92 -26.30 30.46
N LEU A 8 20.42 -25.27 31.18
CA LEU A 8 20.97 -24.45 32.28
C LEU A 8 21.82 -23.23 31.87
N ALA A 9 21.75 -22.11 32.55
CA ALA A 9 21.14 -21.57 33.79
C ALA A 9 21.43 -20.07 33.76
N ALA A 10 20.58 -19.21 34.15
CA ALA A 10 20.36 -18.56 35.47
C ALA A 10 21.57 -17.79 36.02
N SER A 11 21.39 -16.55 36.38
CA SER A 11 21.69 -15.87 37.65
C SER A 11 21.85 -14.36 37.39
N MET A 12 21.13 -13.59 38.05
CA MET A 12 21.09 -12.90 39.35
C MET A 12 21.55 -11.47 39.31
N LEU A 13 20.64 -10.60 39.67
CA LEU A 13 20.61 -9.64 40.77
C LEU A 13 21.80 -8.70 40.98
N ALA A 14 21.55 -7.40 40.98
CA ALA A 14 21.90 -6.54 42.09
C ALA A 14 21.09 -5.24 42.06
N ALA A 15 20.41 -5.02 43.15
CA ALA A 15 19.76 -3.80 43.60
C ALA A 15 20.79 -2.78 44.07
N GLY A 16 20.50 -1.50 43.86
CA GLY A 16 21.27 -0.39 44.41
C GLY A 16 20.39 0.81 44.72
N CYS A 17 19.80 0.86 45.88
CA CYS A 17 19.21 2.05 46.49
C CYS A 17 20.27 3.08 46.84
N GLY A 18 19.98 4.37 46.63
CA GLY A 18 20.76 5.48 47.14
C GLY A 18 19.96 6.77 47.18
N LYS A 19 19.21 7.00 48.26
CA LYS A 19 18.68 8.33 48.67
C LYS A 19 19.81 9.24 49.11
N LYS A 20 19.74 10.53 48.82
CA LYS A 20 19.83 11.60 49.82
C LYS A 20 19.50 12.99 49.29
N ASN A 21 18.70 13.68 50.09
CA ASN A 21 18.26 15.06 50.10
C ASN A 21 19.43 16.06 50.20
N SER A 22 19.22 17.28 49.70
CA SER A 22 19.25 18.53 50.51
C SER A 22 19.02 19.73 49.58
N VAL A 23 17.94 20.47 49.87
CA VAL A 23 17.80 21.78 50.45
C VAL A 23 18.26 22.96 49.59
N ALA A 24 17.28 23.83 49.32
CA ALA A 24 17.35 25.16 48.70
C ALA A 24 18.16 26.17 49.53
N PRO A 25 18.48 27.34 49.00
CA PRO A 25 17.64 28.50 49.34
C PRO A 25 17.34 29.46 48.15
N GLU A 26 16.24 30.18 48.37
CA GLU A 26 15.77 31.35 47.67
C GLU A 26 16.81 32.47 47.57
N GLN A 27 16.81 33.20 46.47
CA GLN A 27 17.05 34.66 46.50
C GLN A 27 16.23 35.39 45.44
N LYS A 28 15.43 36.26 45.95
CA LYS A 28 14.61 37.29 45.36
C LYS A 28 15.50 38.46 44.93
N VAL A 29 15.39 38.94 43.68
CA VAL A 29 15.61 40.34 43.33
C VAL A 29 14.72 40.78 42.16
N GLU A 30 14.07 41.87 42.47
CA GLU A 30 13.18 42.71 41.67
C GLU A 30 13.99 43.62 40.73
N ALA A 31 13.51 43.88 39.53
CA ALA A 31 13.33 45.21 38.97
C ALA A 31 13.06 45.22 37.45
N THR A 32 11.90 45.66 37.15
CA THR A 32 11.46 46.60 36.11
C THR A 32 12.43 46.93 34.95
N ALA A 33 12.01 46.61 33.74
CA ALA A 33 12.15 47.48 32.55
C ALA A 33 11.18 47.02 31.45
N THR A 34 10.23 47.89 31.14
CA THR A 34 9.41 47.81 29.92
C THR A 34 10.26 48.20 28.73
N PRO A 35 10.21 47.44 27.64
CA PRO A 35 10.41 48.04 26.33
C PRO A 35 9.24 47.75 25.37
N THR A 36 8.67 48.82 24.92
CA THR A 36 8.19 49.15 23.60
C THR A 36 7.83 47.97 22.67
N VAL A 37 6.53 47.95 22.38
CA VAL A 37 5.95 47.15 21.27
C VAL A 37 6.57 47.57 19.98
N THR A 38 7.37 46.72 19.38
CA THR A 38 7.70 46.75 17.98
C THR A 38 6.82 45.70 17.29
N GLU A 39 5.93 46.19 16.47
CA GLU A 39 5.07 45.44 15.59
C GLU A 39 5.95 44.54 14.69
N ALA A 40 6.00 43.24 15.02
CA ALA A 40 6.67 42.23 14.23
C ALA A 40 5.69 41.74 13.18
N ALA A 41 6.14 41.82 11.93
CA ALA A 41 5.50 41.34 10.74
C ALA A 41 4.83 39.98 10.96
N LYS A 42 3.57 39.85 10.50
CA LYS A 42 2.90 38.57 10.29
C LYS A 42 3.72 37.77 9.28
N THR A 43 4.50 36.84 9.77
CA THR A 43 4.92 35.70 8.98
C THR A 43 3.70 34.79 8.83
N ASP A 44 3.18 34.70 7.62
CA ASP A 44 2.27 33.65 7.26
C ASP A 44 2.97 32.32 7.58
N VAL A 45 2.52 31.69 8.66
CA VAL A 45 2.84 30.30 8.94
C VAL A 45 2.09 29.53 7.85
N VAL A 46 2.80 29.14 6.81
CA VAL A 46 2.34 28.10 5.91
C VAL A 46 2.20 26.87 6.81
N GLU A 47 0.98 26.54 7.18
CA GLU A 47 0.68 25.21 7.73
C GLU A 47 1.18 24.18 6.71
N MET A 48 2.33 23.57 7.03
CA MET A 48 2.71 22.34 6.35
C MET A 48 1.59 21.35 6.60
N GLN A 49 0.78 21.08 5.57
CA GLN A 49 -0.11 19.95 5.59
C GLN A 49 0.75 18.73 5.97
N THR A 50 0.56 18.25 7.17
CA THR A 50 1.01 16.93 7.56
C THR A 50 0.37 15.98 6.55
N SER A 51 1.18 15.43 5.66
CA SER A 51 0.76 14.32 4.82
C SER A 51 0.37 13.22 5.81
N THR A 52 -0.93 13.03 5.97
CA THR A 52 -1.46 11.92 6.74
C THR A 52 -0.96 10.69 5.99
N ASP A 53 -0.06 9.93 6.60
CA ASP A 53 0.38 8.66 6.04
C ASP A 53 -0.85 7.74 6.00
N GLU A 54 -1.56 7.74 4.87
CA GLU A 54 -2.78 6.97 4.69
C GLU A 54 -2.55 5.48 4.95
N THR A 55 -1.28 5.04 4.91
CA THR A 55 -0.90 3.66 5.17
C THR A 55 -0.88 3.32 6.66
N ALA A 56 -0.74 4.30 7.56
CA ALA A 56 -0.56 4.08 8.99
C ALA A 56 -1.75 3.40 9.69
N ASN A 57 -2.96 3.56 9.14
CA ASN A 57 -4.19 3.00 9.70
C ASN A 57 -4.64 1.70 9.03
N ILE A 58 -3.94 1.23 7.98
CA ILE A 58 -4.30 0.02 7.26
C ILE A 58 -3.64 -1.17 7.96
N LYS A 59 -4.46 -2.14 8.41
CA LYS A 59 -4.00 -3.31 9.16
C LYS A 59 -3.45 -4.43 8.27
N ASN A 60 -3.97 -4.55 7.06
CA ASN A 60 -3.60 -5.59 6.12
C ASN A 60 -2.33 -5.16 5.39
N VAL A 61 -1.28 -5.96 5.49
CA VAL A 61 0.04 -5.62 4.95
C VAL A 61 0.58 -6.78 4.11
N MET A 62 1.00 -6.46 2.91
CA MET A 62 1.69 -7.33 1.96
C MET A 62 3.14 -6.84 1.80
N GLY A 63 4.09 -7.76 1.85
CA GLY A 63 5.51 -7.43 1.80
C GLY A 63 6.06 -6.87 3.11
N THR A 64 7.25 -6.28 3.05
CA THR A 64 7.95 -5.71 4.20
C THR A 64 8.44 -4.31 3.86
N LYS A 65 8.14 -3.34 4.71
CA LYS A 65 8.59 -1.95 4.54
C LYS A 65 10.11 -1.87 4.66
N SER A 66 10.76 -1.26 3.68
CA SER A 66 12.21 -1.01 3.64
C SER A 66 12.52 0.27 2.86
N GLU A 67 13.78 0.67 2.79
CA GLU A 67 14.23 1.81 1.96
C GLU A 67 14.18 1.50 0.47
N THR A 68 14.22 0.22 0.11
CA THR A 68 14.19 -0.27 -1.28
C THR A 68 12.78 -0.50 -1.79
N THR A 69 11.75 -0.40 -0.93
CA THR A 69 10.35 -0.61 -1.31
C THR A 69 9.63 0.70 -1.60
N THR A 70 8.58 0.63 -2.41
CA THR A 70 7.53 1.63 -2.54
C THR A 70 6.25 1.10 -1.89
N SER A 71 5.37 1.99 -1.42
CA SER A 71 4.10 1.59 -0.83
C SER A 71 2.95 1.92 -1.76
N ILE A 72 2.05 0.96 -1.95
CA ILE A 72 0.84 1.09 -2.76
C ILE A 72 -0.34 0.66 -1.90
N VAL A 73 -1.39 1.45 -1.86
CA VAL A 73 -2.65 1.07 -1.19
C VAL A 73 -3.54 0.34 -2.18
N PHE A 74 -3.75 -0.94 -1.97
CA PHE A 74 -4.72 -1.74 -2.70
C PHE A 74 -6.09 -1.59 -2.04
N THR A 75 -7.15 -1.40 -2.83
CA THR A 75 -8.53 -1.37 -2.39
C THR A 75 -9.34 -2.37 -3.21
N ASN A 76 -10.06 -3.26 -2.56
CA ASN A 76 -11.03 -4.12 -3.23
C ASN A 76 -12.32 -3.33 -3.46
N LYS A 77 -12.65 -3.00 -4.71
CA LYS A 77 -13.91 -2.33 -5.11
C LYS A 77 -14.94 -3.28 -5.71
N MET A 78 -14.62 -4.57 -5.72
CA MET A 78 -15.54 -5.61 -6.18
C MET A 78 -16.46 -6.06 -5.04
N ASN A 79 -17.56 -6.73 -5.38
CA ASN A 79 -18.51 -7.25 -4.40
C ASN A 79 -18.03 -8.53 -3.71
N SER A 80 -17.04 -9.22 -4.29
CA SER A 80 -16.53 -10.49 -3.80
C SER A 80 -15.29 -10.30 -2.93
N THR A 81 -15.10 -11.19 -1.97
CA THR A 81 -13.93 -11.17 -1.07
C THR A 81 -12.71 -11.78 -1.74
N ILE A 82 -11.60 -11.04 -1.76
CA ILE A 82 -10.32 -11.53 -2.26
C ILE A 82 -9.61 -12.32 -1.17
N SER A 83 -9.14 -13.52 -1.49
CA SER A 83 -8.39 -14.41 -0.59
C SER A 83 -6.90 -14.50 -0.91
N ALA A 84 -6.49 -14.28 -2.17
CA ALA A 84 -5.10 -14.29 -2.59
C ALA A 84 -4.80 -13.16 -3.59
N ILE A 85 -3.59 -12.63 -3.55
CA ILE A 85 -3.10 -11.58 -4.45
C ILE A 85 -1.69 -11.95 -4.89
N TYR A 86 -1.46 -11.95 -6.21
CA TYR A 86 -0.17 -12.20 -6.82
C TYR A 86 0.22 -10.99 -7.67
N VAL A 87 1.50 -10.67 -7.69
CA VAL A 87 2.05 -9.57 -8.50
C VAL A 87 3.32 -10.06 -9.17
N ARG A 88 3.43 -9.78 -10.47
CA ARG A 88 4.64 -10.08 -11.25
C ARG A 88 4.92 -8.96 -12.25
N PRO A 89 6.14 -8.80 -12.76
CA PRO A 89 6.39 -8.03 -13.97
C PRO A 89 5.51 -8.54 -15.12
N THR A 90 5.02 -7.62 -15.96
CA THR A 90 4.23 -8.00 -17.14
C THR A 90 5.07 -8.87 -18.06
N ARG A 91 4.47 -9.94 -18.58
CA ARG A 91 5.09 -10.89 -19.52
C ARG A 91 4.51 -10.73 -20.90
N ASP A 92 5.39 -10.81 -21.91
CA ASP A 92 5.00 -10.71 -23.32
C ASP A 92 4.54 -12.05 -23.91
N ASP A 93 4.90 -13.16 -23.25
CA ASP A 93 4.58 -14.52 -23.73
C ASP A 93 3.15 -14.97 -23.44
N GLY A 94 2.41 -14.21 -22.59
CA GLY A 94 1.03 -14.53 -22.22
C GLY A 94 0.90 -15.79 -21.35
N ASP A 95 1.99 -16.31 -20.80
CA ASP A 95 1.97 -17.47 -19.92
C ASP A 95 1.37 -17.09 -18.55
N ASP A 96 0.21 -17.65 -18.24
CA ASP A 96 -0.54 -17.44 -16.99
C ASP A 96 -0.51 -18.66 -16.07
N SER A 97 0.37 -19.61 -16.32
CA SER A 97 0.55 -20.77 -15.43
C SER A 97 0.93 -20.33 -14.00
N ASP A 98 0.49 -21.08 -13.01
CA ASP A 98 0.71 -20.78 -11.58
C ASP A 98 2.19 -20.55 -11.25
N GLU A 99 3.08 -21.28 -11.94
CA GLU A 99 4.53 -21.20 -11.73
C GLU A 99 5.12 -19.83 -12.05
N THR A 100 4.43 -19.03 -12.90
CA THR A 100 4.90 -17.70 -13.31
C THR A 100 4.51 -16.57 -12.35
N TRP A 101 3.60 -16.81 -11.41
CA TRP A 101 3.05 -15.78 -10.54
C TRP A 101 3.78 -15.58 -9.21
N GLY A 102 4.65 -16.49 -8.83
CA GLY A 102 5.36 -16.40 -7.55
C GLY A 102 4.44 -16.72 -6.35
N SER A 103 4.74 -16.10 -5.21
CA SER A 103 4.03 -16.39 -3.96
C SER A 103 2.81 -15.49 -3.78
N ASP A 104 1.75 -16.04 -3.16
CA ASP A 104 0.63 -15.26 -2.67
C ASP A 104 1.08 -14.22 -1.62
N LEU A 105 0.83 -12.96 -1.89
CA LEU A 105 1.21 -11.85 -1.02
C LEU A 105 0.38 -11.78 0.26
N VAL A 106 -0.87 -12.25 0.21
CA VAL A 106 -1.76 -12.37 1.37
C VAL A 106 -1.32 -13.51 2.27
N ASN A 107 -0.93 -14.64 1.66
CA ASN A 107 -0.41 -15.83 2.34
C ASN A 107 -1.28 -16.29 3.52
N GLY A 108 -2.61 -16.26 3.36
CA GLY A 108 -3.59 -16.64 4.36
C GLY A 108 -3.65 -15.77 5.62
N LYS A 109 -2.98 -14.61 5.65
CA LYS A 109 -2.96 -13.73 6.85
C LYS A 109 -4.23 -12.92 7.02
N PHE A 110 -4.91 -12.60 5.94
CA PHE A 110 -6.15 -11.83 5.91
C PHE A 110 -6.93 -12.13 4.62
N THR A 111 -8.11 -11.57 4.50
CA THR A 111 -8.88 -11.46 3.27
C THR A 111 -9.28 -10.01 3.07
N LEU A 112 -9.58 -9.60 1.85
CA LEU A 112 -10.08 -8.27 1.54
C LEU A 112 -11.53 -8.36 1.12
N ALA A 113 -12.44 -8.02 2.02
CA ALA A 113 -13.84 -7.83 1.69
C ALA A 113 -14.04 -6.58 0.81
N SER A 114 -15.24 -6.40 0.28
CA SER A 114 -15.58 -5.19 -0.49
C SER A 114 -15.23 -3.91 0.30
N ASN A 115 -14.52 -2.99 -0.33
CA ASN A 115 -13.98 -1.73 0.21
C ASN A 115 -12.86 -1.88 1.26
N ASP A 116 -12.42 -3.09 1.57
CA ASP A 116 -11.24 -3.28 2.41
C ASP A 116 -9.96 -2.84 1.67
N LYS A 117 -8.96 -2.48 2.48
CA LYS A 117 -7.67 -2.00 2.00
C LYS A 117 -6.51 -2.85 2.54
N ALA A 118 -5.47 -2.96 1.73
CA ALA A 118 -4.16 -3.49 2.14
C ALA A 118 -3.04 -2.57 1.66
N VAL A 119 -1.94 -2.48 2.41
CA VAL A 119 -0.72 -1.83 1.95
C VAL A 119 0.20 -2.88 1.36
N TYR A 120 0.68 -2.65 0.15
CA TYR A 120 1.73 -3.45 -0.47
C TYR A 120 3.05 -2.69 -0.49
N TYR A 121 4.06 -3.26 0.16
CA TYR A 121 5.44 -2.80 0.09
C TYR A 121 6.17 -3.58 -1.00
N MET A 122 6.27 -2.96 -2.16
CA MET A 122 6.83 -3.56 -3.37
C MET A 122 8.29 -3.16 -3.57
N GLU A 123 9.17 -4.12 -3.85
CA GLU A 123 10.55 -3.83 -4.19
C GLU A 123 10.65 -3.05 -5.50
N LYS A 124 11.47 -1.97 -5.50
CA LYS A 124 11.65 -1.07 -6.65
C LYS A 124 12.49 -1.68 -7.78
N SER A 125 13.31 -2.68 -7.46
CA SER A 125 14.30 -3.26 -8.38
C SER A 125 13.84 -4.56 -9.03
N GLN A 126 12.55 -4.72 -9.27
CA GLN A 126 11.99 -5.89 -9.98
C GLN A 126 12.51 -5.95 -11.40
N LYS A 127 12.81 -7.16 -11.87
CA LYS A 127 13.30 -7.40 -13.22
C LYS A 127 12.24 -8.11 -14.06
N ASP A 128 12.15 -7.70 -15.33
CA ASP A 128 11.37 -8.40 -16.33
C ASP A 128 12.12 -9.63 -16.86
N ASP A 129 11.52 -10.35 -17.80
CA ASP A 129 12.08 -11.55 -18.42
C ASP A 129 13.36 -11.28 -19.23
N ASN A 130 13.61 -10.04 -19.63
CA ASN A 130 14.80 -9.62 -20.36
C ASN A 130 15.95 -9.23 -19.40
N GLY A 131 15.68 -9.16 -18.07
CA GLY A 131 16.62 -8.73 -17.07
C GLY A 131 16.71 -7.21 -16.91
N ASP A 132 15.84 -6.47 -17.60
CA ASP A 132 15.69 -5.02 -17.45
C ASP A 132 14.84 -4.67 -16.22
N THR A 133 14.87 -3.42 -15.76
CA THR A 133 14.00 -2.99 -14.68
C THR A 133 12.56 -2.94 -15.18
N ALA A 134 11.70 -3.74 -14.56
CA ALA A 134 10.29 -3.79 -14.90
C ALA A 134 9.61 -2.44 -14.65
N THR A 135 8.82 -1.97 -15.60
CA THR A 135 8.03 -0.73 -15.52
C THR A 135 6.52 -0.99 -15.50
N SER A 136 6.13 -2.20 -15.86
CA SER A 136 4.75 -2.66 -15.99
C SER A 136 4.57 -3.98 -15.25
N PHE A 137 3.44 -4.14 -14.60
CA PHE A 137 3.15 -5.28 -13.74
C PHE A 137 1.75 -5.83 -13.99
N ASP A 138 1.62 -7.13 -13.79
CA ASP A 138 0.33 -7.81 -13.76
C ASP A 138 -0.05 -8.13 -12.32
N VAL A 139 -1.33 -8.04 -12.01
CA VAL A 139 -1.92 -8.47 -10.74
C VAL A 139 -2.94 -9.56 -11.02
N ARG A 140 -2.81 -10.68 -10.33
CA ARG A 140 -3.78 -11.77 -10.30
C ARG A 140 -4.40 -11.83 -8.92
N ILE A 141 -5.68 -12.04 -8.85
CA ILE A 141 -6.40 -12.26 -7.59
C ILE A 141 -7.20 -13.55 -7.65
N ALA A 142 -7.36 -14.19 -6.50
CA ALA A 142 -8.31 -15.26 -6.31
C ALA A 142 -9.36 -14.84 -5.27
N PHE A 143 -10.60 -15.30 -5.44
CA PHE A 143 -11.68 -15.03 -4.53
C PHE A 143 -11.80 -16.11 -3.44
N SER A 144 -12.45 -15.76 -2.31
CA SER A 144 -12.77 -16.73 -1.25
C SER A 144 -13.91 -17.67 -1.64
N ASP A 145 -14.70 -17.29 -2.63
CA ASP A 145 -15.78 -18.09 -3.19
C ASP A 145 -15.22 -19.00 -4.28
N GLU A 146 -15.35 -20.31 -4.09
CA GLU A 146 -14.86 -21.31 -5.04
C GLU A 146 -15.61 -21.28 -6.39
N GLU A 147 -16.81 -20.71 -6.45
CA GLU A 147 -17.57 -20.52 -7.69
C GLU A 147 -17.02 -19.36 -8.54
N GLN A 148 -16.27 -18.43 -7.92
CA GLN A 148 -15.65 -17.33 -8.61
C GLN A 148 -14.18 -17.67 -8.90
N ASN A 149 -13.87 -17.67 -10.18
CA ASN A 149 -12.52 -17.86 -10.68
C ASN A 149 -11.62 -16.65 -10.36
N GLU A 150 -10.44 -16.67 -10.89
CA GLU A 150 -9.44 -15.64 -10.78
C GLU A 150 -9.74 -14.45 -11.69
N CYS A 151 -9.23 -13.28 -11.30
CA CYS A 151 -9.20 -12.09 -12.16
C CYS A 151 -7.80 -11.60 -12.39
N PHE A 152 -7.56 -11.05 -13.58
CA PHE A 152 -6.26 -10.55 -14.02
C PHE A 152 -6.34 -9.08 -14.39
N PHE A 153 -5.45 -8.29 -13.81
CA PHE A 153 -5.26 -6.87 -14.11
C PHE A 153 -3.89 -6.71 -14.75
N ARG A 154 -3.84 -6.22 -15.98
CA ARG A 154 -2.63 -6.24 -16.81
C ARG A 154 -2.00 -4.87 -16.95
N GLN A 155 -0.67 -4.87 -17.10
CA GLN A 155 0.11 -3.71 -17.51
C GLN A 155 -0.07 -2.50 -16.57
N LEU A 156 -0.09 -2.73 -15.26
CA LEU A 156 -0.24 -1.68 -14.27
C LEU A 156 1.11 -1.02 -13.93
N PRO A 157 1.20 0.32 -13.82
CA PRO A 157 2.44 1.03 -13.54
C PRO A 157 2.74 1.09 -12.03
N LEU A 158 2.83 -0.06 -11.35
CA LEU A 158 2.83 -0.17 -9.88
C LEU A 158 3.96 0.63 -9.19
N LEU A 159 5.11 0.83 -9.83
CA LEU A 159 6.21 1.59 -9.25
C LEU A 159 5.96 3.10 -9.17
N THR A 160 4.97 3.62 -9.89
CA THR A 160 4.71 5.06 -10.02
C THR A 160 3.36 5.50 -9.44
N ILE A 161 2.61 4.57 -8.84
CA ILE A 161 1.30 4.84 -8.24
C ILE A 161 1.36 4.76 -6.72
N SER A 162 0.44 5.44 -6.05
CA SER A 162 0.24 5.38 -4.60
C SER A 162 -1.00 4.59 -4.19
N GLN A 163 -2.00 4.51 -5.06
CA GLN A 163 -3.26 3.80 -4.81
C GLN A 163 -3.66 3.01 -6.04
N LEU A 164 -4.22 1.82 -5.81
CA LEU A 164 -4.78 0.91 -6.79
C LEU A 164 -6.12 0.38 -6.30
N SER A 165 -7.18 0.60 -7.06
CA SER A 165 -8.49 -0.01 -6.81
C SER A 165 -8.74 -1.12 -7.83
N LEU A 166 -9.10 -2.30 -7.34
CA LEU A 166 -9.47 -3.46 -8.14
C LEU A 166 -10.98 -3.45 -8.31
N CYS A 167 -11.45 -3.31 -9.54
CA CYS A 167 -12.84 -3.04 -9.90
C CYS A 167 -13.37 -4.11 -10.87
N MET A 168 -14.70 -4.18 -10.97
CA MET A 168 -15.43 -5.01 -11.94
C MET A 168 -16.49 -4.15 -12.64
N ASP A 169 -16.52 -4.18 -13.96
CA ASP A 169 -17.59 -3.58 -14.77
C ASP A 169 -18.55 -4.70 -15.18
N GLY A 170 -19.78 -4.65 -14.69
CA GLY A 170 -20.76 -5.74 -14.82
C GLY A 170 -20.75 -6.70 -13.62
N GLU A 171 -21.56 -7.75 -13.72
CA GLU A 171 -21.76 -8.77 -12.67
C GLU A 171 -21.54 -10.18 -13.22
N GLY A 172 -21.18 -11.11 -12.33
CA GLY A 172 -21.03 -12.52 -12.63
C GLY A 172 -19.87 -12.83 -13.58
N GLU A 173 -20.04 -13.88 -14.39
CA GLU A 173 -19.01 -14.38 -15.32
C GLU A 173 -18.70 -13.42 -16.48
N ASP A 174 -19.64 -12.54 -16.82
CA ASP A 174 -19.49 -11.54 -17.88
C ASP A 174 -18.84 -10.24 -17.37
N GLY A 175 -18.48 -10.16 -16.09
CA GLY A 175 -17.84 -9.01 -15.49
C GLY A 175 -16.44 -8.77 -16.07
N ILE A 176 -16.13 -7.50 -16.39
CA ILE A 176 -14.84 -7.09 -16.95
C ILE A 176 -13.97 -6.56 -15.81
N PRO A 177 -12.89 -7.27 -15.39
CA PRO A 177 -11.99 -6.76 -14.37
C PRO A 177 -11.17 -5.59 -14.92
N TYR A 178 -11.17 -4.48 -14.18
CA TYR A 178 -10.37 -3.31 -14.50
C TYR A 178 -9.82 -2.66 -13.23
N ALA A 179 -8.84 -1.80 -13.38
CA ALA A 179 -8.28 -1.07 -12.26
C ALA A 179 -8.48 0.44 -12.41
N THR A 180 -8.60 1.12 -11.26
CA THR A 180 -8.35 2.55 -11.20
C THR A 180 -7.15 2.82 -10.31
N TYR A 181 -6.37 3.87 -10.60
CA TYR A 181 -5.19 4.18 -9.82
C TYR A 181 -4.90 5.69 -9.74
N LEU A 182 -4.20 6.06 -8.67
CA LEU A 182 -3.61 7.39 -8.50
C LEU A 182 -2.10 7.31 -8.67
N ALA A 183 -1.56 8.08 -9.61
CA ALA A 183 -0.12 8.26 -9.69
C ALA A 183 0.40 8.95 -8.42
N SER A 184 1.63 8.64 -8.01
CA SER A 184 2.26 9.23 -6.83
C SER A 184 2.29 10.76 -6.96
N GLY A 185 1.73 11.46 -5.96
CA GLY A 185 1.62 12.92 -5.96
C GLY A 185 0.50 13.50 -6.82
N SER A 186 -0.35 12.66 -7.44
CA SER A 186 -1.51 13.08 -8.23
C SER A 186 -2.80 12.93 -7.43
N THR A 187 -3.78 13.79 -7.73
CA THR A 187 -5.16 13.66 -7.25
C THR A 187 -6.11 13.20 -8.36
N LYS A 188 -5.60 13.04 -9.58
CA LYS A 188 -6.39 12.60 -10.73
C LYS A 188 -6.34 11.08 -10.83
N GLU A 189 -7.50 10.45 -10.71
CA GLU A 189 -7.66 9.01 -10.93
C GLU A 189 -7.59 8.66 -12.43
N VAL A 190 -6.92 7.57 -12.73
CA VAL A 190 -6.83 6.98 -14.07
C VAL A 190 -7.55 5.63 -14.04
N SER A 191 -8.38 5.35 -15.05
CA SER A 191 -9.08 4.07 -15.21
C SER A 191 -8.51 3.29 -16.39
N THR A 192 -8.33 1.99 -16.21
CA THR A 192 -7.91 1.07 -17.29
C THR A 192 -9.09 0.49 -18.07
N LEU A 193 -10.34 0.80 -17.70
CA LEU A 193 -11.53 0.17 -18.29
C LEU A 193 -11.59 0.29 -19.82
N LYS A 194 -11.32 1.49 -20.34
CA LYS A 194 -11.33 1.72 -21.79
C LYS A 194 -10.31 0.87 -22.51
N ASP A 195 -9.10 0.76 -21.98
CA ASP A 195 -8.02 -0.04 -22.57
C ASP A 195 -8.33 -1.55 -22.49
N VAL A 196 -8.96 -1.98 -21.37
CA VAL A 196 -9.42 -3.37 -21.22
C VAL A 196 -10.51 -3.70 -22.24
N LYS A 197 -11.54 -2.85 -22.38
CA LYS A 197 -12.61 -3.03 -23.36
C LYS A 197 -12.05 -3.09 -24.79
N ALA A 198 -11.14 -2.19 -25.12
CA ALA A 198 -10.49 -2.19 -26.44
C ALA A 198 -9.72 -3.50 -26.72
N ARG A 199 -8.99 -4.05 -25.74
CA ARG A 199 -8.29 -5.34 -25.87
C ARG A 199 -9.25 -6.52 -26.05
N LEU A 200 -10.44 -6.45 -25.45
CA LEU A 200 -11.49 -7.47 -25.55
C LEU A 200 -12.34 -7.31 -26.81
N GLY A 201 -12.12 -6.26 -27.61
CA GLY A 201 -12.92 -5.96 -28.79
C GLY A 201 -14.36 -5.50 -28.47
N ILE A 202 -14.56 -4.97 -27.27
CA ILE A 202 -15.85 -4.43 -26.82
C ILE A 202 -15.87 -2.95 -27.18
N GLU A 203 -16.81 -2.58 -28.06
CA GLU A 203 -17.01 -1.18 -28.46
C GLU A 203 -17.62 -0.37 -27.30
N ASP A 204 -17.13 0.85 -27.11
CA ASP A 204 -17.68 1.77 -26.12
C ASP A 204 -18.88 2.47 -26.75
N ASP A 205 -20.10 2.04 -26.40
CA ASP A 205 -21.37 2.61 -26.91
C ASP A 205 -21.58 4.09 -26.52
N SER A 206 -20.60 4.74 -25.90
CA SER A 206 -20.71 6.10 -25.35
C SER A 206 -20.41 7.23 -26.35
N GLU A 207 -20.09 6.98 -27.63
CA GLU A 207 -19.82 8.03 -28.62
C GLU A 207 -20.94 8.31 -29.63
N SER A 208 -22.17 7.85 -29.40
CA SER A 208 -23.29 8.11 -30.31
C SER A 208 -24.34 9.07 -29.73
N ASP A 209 -23.96 10.28 -29.27
CA ASP A 209 -24.94 11.37 -29.15
C ASP A 209 -24.26 12.75 -29.20
N SER A 210 -23.89 13.14 -30.41
CA SER A 210 -23.71 14.56 -30.72
C SER A 210 -23.79 14.77 -32.25
N THR A 211 -25.02 14.64 -32.80
CA THR A 211 -25.40 15.33 -34.04
C THR A 211 -26.91 15.62 -34.01
N ASP A 212 -27.28 16.81 -33.55
CA ASP A 212 -28.19 17.74 -34.23
C ASP A 212 -28.18 19.07 -33.51
#